data_c105beeff107c0941c544106dd355dbf
#
_entry.id   c105beeff107c0941c544106dd355dbf
#
_cell.length_a   1.000
_cell.length_b   1.000
_cell.length_c   1.000
_cell.angle_alpha   90.00
_cell.angle_beta   90.00
_cell.angle_gamma   90.00
#
_symmetry.space_group_name_H-M   'P 1'
#
loop_
_entity.id
_entity.type
_entity.pdbx_description
1 polymer ?
#
loop_
_entity_poly.entity_id
_entity_poly.type
_entity_poly.pdbx_seq_one_letter_code
_entity_poly.pdbx_strand_id
1 'polypeptide(L)'
;MRVLVAHNLYRSATPSGENQLVRAEIDLLRAHGVEVVEMLADSDDIAGGLRGVLQAAPGPVYSRAGVRRFTRLLDETRPDVVHLHNVFPLISPWVARVAHGRKVPVVQTVHNYRHGCVNGLHLRDGQPCTDCLGTRLGLPAVHHGCYRDSRLQTIPMTIGQAVHRSTWRDDVACYFVLTPFMRDKLVVTGVPADRIRIRPTWVPDPGAAASPGRDVLYVGRLDEPKGIDRLLDAWSAGGAASGRTLTVVGDGPLRPQVEQAAVGGSVRWLGQLPPAGVTAAMEEAAYVVVPSRVFEGYPLVVAEAFGRGRPVLTVSGGSVGTVVDDRTGWVVPPTVEALAAAIAGIDDEEAHSRGARARTSYEAHNTPDRGLASLLAGYDAAIGSAATA
;
A
#
# COMPACT_ATOMS: atom_id res chain seq x y z
N MET A 1 27.67 -0.64 3.47
CA MET A 1 26.64 -1.67 3.26
C MET A 1 26.14 -1.57 1.83
N ARG A 2 26.06 -2.69 1.15
CA ARG A 2 25.50 -2.82 -0.21
C ARG A 2 24.18 -3.58 -0.16
N VAL A 3 23.13 -2.99 -0.73
CA VAL A 3 21.77 -3.57 -0.75
C VAL A 3 21.35 -3.85 -2.20
N LEU A 4 20.90 -5.07 -2.50
CA LEU A 4 20.24 -5.38 -3.77
C LEU A 4 18.73 -5.23 -3.59
N VAL A 5 18.16 -4.19 -4.18
CA VAL A 5 16.70 -3.94 -4.16
C VAL A 5 16.06 -4.55 -5.40
N ALA A 6 15.07 -5.44 -5.20
CA ALA A 6 14.33 -6.09 -6.28
C ALA A 6 12.85 -5.71 -6.25
N HIS A 7 12.36 -5.11 -7.33
CA HIS A 7 10.97 -4.67 -7.45
C HIS A 7 10.46 -4.81 -8.87
N ASN A 8 9.24 -5.31 -9.02
CA ASN A 8 8.51 -5.31 -10.28
C ASN A 8 7.55 -4.12 -10.30
N LEU A 9 7.90 -3.13 -11.10
CA LEU A 9 7.08 -1.93 -11.31
C LEU A 9 5.72 -2.29 -11.91
N TYR A 10 4.69 -1.64 -11.43
CA TYR A 10 3.37 -1.68 -12.06
C TYR A 10 3.39 -0.89 -13.37
N ARG A 11 2.45 -1.15 -14.25
CA ARG A 11 2.33 -0.46 -15.54
C ARG A 11 2.26 1.04 -15.38
N SER A 12 2.94 1.79 -16.25
CA SER A 12 2.99 3.25 -16.24
C SER A 12 1.62 3.90 -16.40
N ALA A 13 0.71 3.24 -17.14
CA ALA A 13 -0.68 3.69 -17.30
C ALA A 13 -1.51 3.66 -15.99
N THR A 14 -1.00 3.01 -14.93
CA THR A 14 -1.70 2.93 -13.64
C THR A 14 -0.82 3.53 -12.55
N PRO A 15 -1.10 4.76 -12.08
CA PRO A 15 -0.35 5.36 -10.99
C PRO A 15 -0.27 4.43 -9.78
N SER A 16 0.93 4.22 -9.24
CA SER A 16 1.19 3.31 -8.13
C SER A 16 2.00 4.00 -7.03
N GLY A 17 1.39 4.16 -5.86
CA GLY A 17 2.08 4.64 -4.67
C GLY A 17 3.22 3.71 -4.23
N GLU A 18 3.10 2.40 -4.49
CA GLU A 18 4.16 1.42 -4.22
C GLU A 18 5.42 1.73 -5.07
N ASN A 19 5.26 1.97 -6.39
CA ASN A 19 6.38 2.35 -7.25
C ASN A 19 7.07 3.65 -6.78
N GLN A 20 6.29 4.65 -6.37
CA GLN A 20 6.82 5.92 -5.86
C GLN A 20 7.61 5.70 -4.57
N LEU A 21 7.06 4.94 -3.63
CA LEU A 21 7.69 4.66 -2.35
C LEU A 21 9.01 3.89 -2.52
N VAL A 22 9.05 2.87 -3.41
CA VAL A 22 10.27 2.11 -3.67
C VAL A 22 11.37 2.99 -4.26
N ARG A 23 11.05 3.87 -5.22
CA ARG A 23 12.01 4.82 -5.77
C ARG A 23 12.53 5.80 -4.72
N ALA A 24 11.62 6.39 -3.94
CA ALA A 24 11.98 7.29 -2.85
C ALA A 24 12.85 6.59 -1.78
N GLU A 25 12.60 5.30 -1.49
CA GLU A 25 13.41 4.52 -0.56
C GLU A 25 14.83 4.26 -1.11
N ILE A 26 14.96 3.96 -2.39
CA ILE A 26 16.27 3.82 -3.06
C ILE A 26 17.07 5.13 -2.98
N ASP A 27 16.41 6.26 -3.28
CA ASP A 27 17.05 7.57 -3.23
C ASP A 27 17.46 7.95 -1.80
N LEU A 28 16.61 7.65 -0.82
CA LEU A 28 16.88 7.88 0.60
C LEU A 28 18.07 7.05 1.10
N LEU A 29 18.16 5.77 0.73
CA LEU A 29 19.28 4.90 1.07
C LEU A 29 20.60 5.45 0.49
N ARG A 30 20.60 5.87 -0.79
CA ARG A 30 21.77 6.45 -1.46
C ARG A 30 22.22 7.75 -0.82
N ALA A 31 21.28 8.63 -0.49
CA ALA A 31 21.56 9.89 0.19
C ALA A 31 22.27 9.70 1.54
N HIS A 32 22.09 8.52 2.17
CA HIS A 32 22.72 8.17 3.44
C HIS A 32 23.91 7.19 3.29
N GLY A 33 24.52 7.12 2.11
CA GLY A 33 25.76 6.38 1.89
C GLY A 33 25.60 4.87 1.76
N VAL A 34 24.38 4.36 1.55
CA VAL A 34 24.15 2.95 1.24
C VAL A 34 24.31 2.73 -0.26
N GLU A 35 25.15 1.76 -0.64
CA GLU A 35 25.30 1.36 -2.03
C GLU A 35 24.09 0.52 -2.45
N VAL A 36 23.29 1.02 -3.40
CA VAL A 36 22.07 0.34 -3.85
C VAL A 36 22.26 -0.19 -5.27
N VAL A 37 22.15 -1.51 -5.40
CA VAL A 37 22.04 -2.23 -6.67
C VAL A 37 20.56 -2.43 -6.99
N GLU A 38 20.13 -2.01 -8.17
CA GLU A 38 18.72 -2.07 -8.56
C GLU A 38 18.45 -3.25 -9.49
N MET A 39 17.45 -4.04 -9.16
CA MET A 39 16.79 -4.98 -10.04
C MET A 39 15.34 -4.57 -10.23
N LEU A 40 15.11 -3.56 -11.05
CA LEU A 40 13.76 -3.14 -11.44
C LEU A 40 13.35 -3.90 -12.71
N ALA A 41 12.18 -4.53 -12.66
CA ALA A 41 11.51 -5.14 -13.81
C ALA A 41 10.26 -4.32 -14.10
N ASP A 42 9.96 -4.03 -15.36
CA ASP A 42 8.82 -3.20 -15.73
C ASP A 42 7.68 -4.04 -16.30
N SER A 43 6.45 -3.84 -15.77
CA SER A 43 5.27 -4.53 -16.28
C SER A 43 4.84 -4.01 -17.67
N ASP A 44 5.38 -2.88 -18.14
CA ASP A 44 5.18 -2.41 -19.51
C ASP A 44 5.93 -3.28 -20.53
N ASP A 45 6.98 -4.01 -20.10
CA ASP A 45 7.69 -4.99 -20.92
C ASP A 45 6.88 -6.27 -21.21
N ILE A 46 5.72 -6.43 -20.54
CA ILE A 46 4.83 -7.57 -20.79
C ILE A 46 4.05 -7.32 -22.06
N ALA A 47 4.27 -8.17 -23.06
CA ALA A 47 3.59 -8.10 -24.34
C ALA A 47 2.06 -8.08 -24.19
N GLY A 48 1.37 -7.53 -25.16
CA GLY A 48 -0.10 -7.59 -25.22
C GLY A 48 -0.63 -8.98 -25.54
N GLY A 49 -1.91 -9.21 -25.21
CA GLY A 49 -2.64 -10.42 -25.59
C GLY A 49 -2.08 -11.73 -25.03
N LEU A 50 -2.23 -12.83 -25.78
CA LEU A 50 -1.86 -14.17 -25.34
C LEU A 50 -0.35 -14.32 -25.06
N ARG A 51 0.50 -13.63 -25.81
CA ARG A 51 1.96 -13.65 -25.59
C ARG A 51 2.32 -13.12 -24.21
N GLY A 52 1.70 -12.03 -23.79
CA GLY A 52 1.93 -11.47 -22.44
C GLY A 52 1.42 -12.37 -21.33
N VAL A 53 0.30 -13.06 -21.55
CA VAL A 53 -0.19 -14.05 -20.58
C VAL A 53 0.82 -15.19 -20.43
N LEU A 54 1.32 -15.75 -21.52
CA LEU A 54 2.33 -16.81 -21.50
C LEU A 54 3.66 -16.37 -20.88
N GLN A 55 4.05 -15.10 -21.09
CA GLN A 55 5.26 -14.52 -20.50
C GLN A 55 5.12 -14.37 -18.98
N ALA A 56 3.97 -13.91 -18.49
CA ALA A 56 3.74 -13.60 -17.08
C ALA A 56 3.27 -14.81 -16.25
N ALA A 57 2.57 -15.76 -16.86
CA ALA A 57 1.94 -16.89 -16.15
C ALA A 57 2.92 -17.75 -15.32
N PRO A 58 4.17 -18.05 -15.75
CA PRO A 58 5.11 -18.80 -14.93
C PRO A 58 5.64 -18.00 -13.72
N GLY A 59 5.64 -16.68 -13.80
CA GLY A 59 6.26 -15.78 -12.82
C GLY A 59 5.90 -16.03 -11.35
N PRO A 60 4.64 -16.27 -11.02
CA PRO A 60 4.24 -16.58 -9.65
C PRO A 60 4.93 -17.83 -9.08
N VAL A 61 5.28 -18.79 -9.92
CA VAL A 61 5.99 -20.03 -9.54
C VAL A 61 7.49 -19.89 -9.78
N TYR A 62 7.89 -19.62 -11.02
CA TYR A 62 9.29 -19.54 -11.42
C TYR A 62 9.49 -18.73 -12.71
N SER A 63 10.07 -17.56 -12.61
CA SER A 63 10.49 -16.75 -13.78
C SER A 63 11.92 -17.07 -14.16
N ARG A 64 12.14 -17.86 -15.22
CA ARG A 64 13.51 -18.23 -15.65
C ARG A 64 14.37 -17.00 -15.95
N ALA A 65 13.83 -16.00 -16.62
CA ALA A 65 14.55 -14.77 -16.96
C ALA A 65 14.85 -13.93 -15.72
N GLY A 66 13.83 -13.73 -14.86
CA GLY A 66 13.96 -12.98 -13.60
C GLY A 66 14.97 -13.61 -12.66
N VAL A 67 14.88 -14.94 -12.45
CA VAL A 67 15.81 -15.67 -11.58
C VAL A 67 17.25 -15.62 -12.12
N ARG A 68 17.45 -15.78 -13.44
CA ARG A 68 18.78 -15.68 -14.06
C ARG A 68 19.39 -14.27 -13.88
N ARG A 69 18.61 -13.22 -14.14
CA ARG A 69 19.06 -11.83 -13.97
C ARG A 69 19.42 -11.57 -12.50
N PHE A 70 18.55 -12.00 -11.58
CA PHE A 70 18.79 -11.87 -10.14
C PHE A 70 20.08 -12.58 -9.71
N THR A 71 20.24 -13.85 -10.12
CA THR A 71 21.42 -14.65 -9.78
C THR A 71 22.71 -13.99 -10.25
N ARG A 72 22.73 -13.48 -11.50
CA ARG A 72 23.88 -12.75 -12.04
C ARG A 72 24.20 -11.52 -11.18
N LEU A 73 23.21 -10.66 -10.91
CA LEU A 73 23.40 -9.47 -10.08
C LEU A 73 23.91 -9.83 -8.70
N LEU A 74 23.36 -10.86 -8.07
CA LEU A 74 23.77 -11.33 -6.75
C LEU A 74 25.24 -11.79 -6.75
N ASP A 75 25.65 -12.58 -7.75
CA ASP A 75 27.01 -13.12 -7.86
C ASP A 75 28.03 -12.03 -8.20
N GLU A 76 27.68 -11.07 -9.07
CA GLU A 76 28.55 -9.96 -9.50
C GLU A 76 28.73 -8.89 -8.41
N THR A 77 27.65 -8.54 -7.69
CA THR A 77 27.65 -7.40 -6.77
C THR A 77 27.89 -7.78 -5.31
N ARG A 78 27.66 -9.04 -4.95
CA ARG A 78 27.83 -9.58 -3.58
C ARG A 78 27.24 -8.64 -2.53
N PRO A 79 25.91 -8.40 -2.55
CA PRO A 79 25.29 -7.50 -1.60
C PRO A 79 25.32 -8.09 -0.18
N ASP A 80 25.33 -7.22 0.81
CA ASP A 80 25.23 -7.60 2.23
C ASP A 80 23.82 -8.08 2.58
N VAL A 81 22.81 -7.57 1.88
CA VAL A 81 21.39 -7.90 2.07
C VAL A 81 20.60 -7.74 0.77
N VAL A 82 19.61 -8.59 0.57
CA VAL A 82 18.62 -8.47 -0.51
C VAL A 82 17.33 -7.90 0.06
N HIS A 83 16.82 -6.81 -0.53
CA HIS A 83 15.52 -6.24 -0.17
C HIS A 83 14.51 -6.47 -1.29
N LEU A 84 13.49 -7.28 -0.99
CA LEU A 84 12.41 -7.58 -1.91
C LEU A 84 11.20 -6.69 -1.64
N HIS A 85 10.59 -6.16 -2.70
CA HIS A 85 9.27 -5.57 -2.68
C HIS A 85 8.29 -6.46 -3.47
N ASN A 86 7.61 -5.90 -4.49
CA ASN A 86 6.81 -6.73 -5.38
C ASN A 86 7.72 -7.53 -6.33
N VAL A 87 7.59 -8.84 -6.34
CA VAL A 87 8.37 -9.72 -7.23
C VAL A 87 7.52 -10.34 -8.36
N PHE A 88 6.27 -9.91 -8.50
CA PHE A 88 5.33 -10.43 -9.49
C PHE A 88 5.10 -9.44 -10.64
N PRO A 89 4.96 -9.95 -11.89
CA PRO A 89 5.10 -11.33 -12.30
C PRO A 89 6.49 -11.67 -12.91
N LEU A 90 7.38 -10.68 -13.14
CA LEU A 90 8.59 -10.87 -13.95
C LEU A 90 9.81 -11.36 -13.16
N ILE A 91 9.88 -11.13 -11.85
CA ILE A 91 11.03 -11.50 -11.00
C ILE A 91 10.87 -12.92 -10.45
N SER A 92 9.78 -13.23 -9.78
CA SER A 92 9.44 -14.47 -9.07
C SER A 92 9.91 -14.51 -7.60
N PRO A 93 9.09 -15.05 -6.68
CA PRO A 93 9.48 -15.31 -5.30
C PRO A 93 10.68 -16.26 -5.13
N TRP A 94 10.99 -17.05 -6.17
CA TRP A 94 12.13 -17.97 -6.17
C TRP A 94 13.48 -17.29 -5.88
N VAL A 95 13.59 -15.97 -6.12
CA VAL A 95 14.80 -15.20 -5.85
C VAL A 95 15.19 -15.20 -4.37
N ALA A 96 14.22 -15.29 -3.46
CA ALA A 96 14.48 -15.43 -2.02
C ALA A 96 15.24 -16.73 -1.71
N ARG A 97 14.85 -17.86 -2.32
CA ARG A 97 15.58 -19.15 -2.20
C ARG A 97 17.00 -19.05 -2.74
N VAL A 98 17.17 -18.35 -3.86
CA VAL A 98 18.49 -18.17 -4.46
C VAL A 98 19.42 -17.37 -3.55
N ALA A 99 18.94 -16.28 -2.95
CA ALA A 99 19.71 -15.49 -2.01
C ALA A 99 20.04 -16.27 -0.73
N HIS A 100 19.03 -16.93 -0.14
CA HIS A 100 19.19 -17.77 1.04
C HIS A 100 20.23 -18.89 0.80
N GLY A 101 20.15 -19.59 -0.33
CA GLY A 101 21.13 -20.63 -0.69
C GLY A 101 22.56 -20.12 -0.89
N ARG A 102 22.75 -18.82 -1.07
CA ARG A 102 24.05 -18.12 -1.12
C ARG A 102 24.44 -17.44 0.20
N LYS A 103 23.67 -17.70 1.25
CA LYS A 103 23.84 -17.10 2.59
C LYS A 103 23.76 -15.57 2.60
N VAL A 104 23.05 -14.98 1.64
CA VAL A 104 22.74 -13.56 1.65
C VAL A 104 21.35 -13.40 2.29
N PRO A 105 21.24 -12.66 3.40
CA PRO A 105 19.96 -12.47 4.07
C PRO A 105 18.97 -11.73 3.20
N VAL A 106 17.70 -12.14 3.30
CA VAL A 106 16.60 -11.53 2.55
C VAL A 106 15.69 -10.80 3.51
N VAL A 107 15.36 -9.55 3.20
CA VAL A 107 14.27 -8.82 3.83
C VAL A 107 13.20 -8.51 2.81
N GLN A 108 11.95 -8.36 3.24
CA GLN A 108 10.86 -8.02 2.35
C GLN A 108 9.97 -6.93 2.93
N THR A 109 9.70 -5.87 2.15
CA THR A 109 8.61 -4.96 2.45
C THR A 109 7.32 -5.46 1.79
N VAL A 110 6.29 -5.69 2.60
CA VAL A 110 4.98 -6.18 2.17
C VAL A 110 4.04 -4.99 1.98
N HIS A 111 3.70 -4.70 0.72
CA HIS A 111 2.82 -3.57 0.35
C HIS A 111 1.36 -3.97 0.17
N ASN A 112 1.09 -5.27 0.02
CA ASN A 112 -0.23 -5.81 -0.25
C ASN A 112 -0.38 -7.22 0.34
N TYR A 113 -1.55 -7.81 0.22
CA TYR A 113 -1.89 -9.09 0.88
C TYR A 113 -1.66 -10.33 0.01
N ARG A 114 -0.76 -10.29 -0.99
CA ARG A 114 -0.53 -11.41 -1.93
C ARG A 114 -0.01 -12.69 -1.29
N HIS A 115 0.48 -12.64 -0.07
CA HIS A 115 0.86 -13.84 0.70
C HIS A 115 -0.35 -14.71 1.05
N GLY A 116 -1.52 -14.12 1.23
CA GLY A 116 -2.75 -14.82 1.61
C GLY A 116 -3.94 -14.63 0.67
N CYS A 117 -3.81 -13.74 -0.34
CA CYS A 117 -4.87 -13.42 -1.28
C CYS A 117 -4.29 -13.20 -2.68
N VAL A 118 -4.77 -13.92 -3.69
CA VAL A 118 -4.18 -13.88 -5.04
C VAL A 118 -4.32 -12.53 -5.74
N ASN A 119 -5.41 -11.78 -5.50
CA ASN A 119 -5.55 -10.41 -6.00
C ASN A 119 -4.82 -9.37 -5.14
N GLY A 120 -4.44 -9.74 -3.92
CA GLY A 120 -3.70 -8.88 -2.98
C GLY A 120 -4.55 -7.83 -2.26
N LEU A 121 -5.88 -7.84 -2.43
CA LEU A 121 -6.77 -6.78 -1.93
C LEU A 121 -7.67 -7.23 -0.78
N HIS A 122 -7.82 -8.58 -0.56
CA HIS A 122 -8.86 -9.12 0.31
C HIS A 122 -10.24 -8.54 0.00
N LEU A 123 -10.53 -8.34 -1.28
CA LEU A 123 -11.80 -7.84 -1.79
C LEU A 123 -12.38 -8.80 -2.81
N ARG A 124 -13.69 -9.08 -2.71
CA ARG A 124 -14.49 -9.82 -3.67
C ARG A 124 -15.91 -9.27 -3.69
N ASP A 125 -16.46 -9.03 -4.88
CA ASP A 125 -17.83 -8.55 -5.06
C ASP A 125 -18.12 -7.28 -4.21
N GLY A 126 -17.18 -6.33 -4.17
CA GLY A 126 -17.29 -5.10 -3.41
C GLY A 126 -17.21 -5.25 -1.87
N GLN A 127 -16.95 -6.47 -1.36
CA GLN A 127 -16.90 -6.78 0.07
C GLN A 127 -15.54 -7.33 0.50
N PRO A 128 -15.08 -7.06 1.74
CA PRO A 128 -13.91 -7.70 2.32
C PRO A 128 -14.03 -9.23 2.28
N CYS A 129 -12.97 -9.92 1.83
CA CYS A 129 -12.95 -11.38 1.70
C CYS A 129 -11.65 -11.96 2.26
N THR A 130 -11.76 -12.95 3.13
CA THR A 130 -10.63 -13.67 3.73
C THR A 130 -10.67 -15.18 3.49
N ASP A 131 -11.48 -15.67 2.56
CA ASP A 131 -11.74 -17.10 2.33
C ASP A 131 -10.48 -17.91 1.99
N CYS A 132 -9.45 -17.27 1.40
CA CYS A 132 -8.18 -17.90 1.07
C CYS A 132 -7.14 -17.78 2.20
N LEU A 133 -7.35 -16.88 3.16
CA LEU A 133 -6.38 -16.60 4.21
C LEU A 133 -6.18 -17.83 5.12
N GLY A 134 -4.93 -18.24 5.30
CA GLY A 134 -4.58 -19.43 6.07
C GLY A 134 -4.83 -20.76 5.34
N THR A 135 -5.48 -20.76 4.18
CA THR A 135 -5.67 -22.00 3.39
C THR A 135 -4.36 -22.43 2.72
N ARG A 136 -4.20 -23.74 2.50
CA ARG A 136 -2.97 -24.27 1.88
C ARG A 136 -2.90 -24.03 0.36
N LEU A 137 -4.03 -24.11 -0.33
CA LEU A 137 -4.09 -24.11 -1.79
C LEU A 137 -4.86 -22.94 -2.39
N GLY A 138 -5.52 -22.10 -1.58
CA GLY A 138 -6.29 -20.94 -2.07
C GLY A 138 -7.39 -21.30 -3.09
N LEU A 139 -8.00 -22.49 -2.99
CA LEU A 139 -9.02 -22.98 -3.93
C LEU A 139 -10.22 -22.02 -4.11
N PRO A 140 -10.70 -21.30 -3.06
CA PRO A 140 -11.77 -20.33 -3.24
C PRO A 140 -11.43 -19.28 -4.31
N ALA A 141 -10.17 -18.84 -4.39
CA ALA A 141 -9.75 -17.88 -5.42
C ALA A 141 -9.91 -18.41 -6.84
N VAL A 142 -9.60 -19.69 -7.09
CA VAL A 142 -9.78 -20.33 -8.41
C VAL A 142 -11.27 -20.43 -8.74
N HIS A 143 -12.08 -20.85 -7.76
CA HIS A 143 -13.53 -20.96 -7.94
C HIS A 143 -14.15 -19.63 -8.38
N HIS A 144 -13.75 -18.54 -7.73
CA HIS A 144 -14.25 -17.19 -8.00
C HIS A 144 -13.50 -16.42 -9.10
N GLY A 145 -12.39 -16.96 -9.64
CA GLY A 145 -11.61 -16.27 -10.66
C GLY A 145 -10.95 -14.98 -10.18
N CYS A 146 -10.54 -14.91 -8.90
CA CYS A 146 -10.16 -13.66 -8.22
C CYS A 146 -8.98 -12.88 -8.83
N TYR A 147 -8.21 -13.47 -9.75
CA TYR A 147 -7.15 -12.76 -10.44
C TYR A 147 -7.59 -12.42 -11.87
N ARG A 148 -7.79 -11.12 -12.15
CA ARG A 148 -8.22 -10.57 -13.44
C ARG A 148 -9.53 -11.17 -13.95
N ASP A 149 -10.45 -11.49 -13.05
CA ASP A 149 -11.76 -12.09 -13.34
C ASP A 149 -11.66 -13.36 -14.21
N SER A 150 -10.58 -14.15 -14.01
CA SER A 150 -10.26 -15.33 -14.81
C SER A 150 -9.80 -16.50 -13.96
N ARG A 151 -10.55 -17.60 -13.98
CA ARG A 151 -10.16 -18.84 -13.31
C ARG A 151 -8.82 -19.36 -13.82
N LEU A 152 -8.60 -19.33 -15.14
CA LEU A 152 -7.36 -19.77 -15.75
C LEU A 152 -6.14 -18.94 -15.33
N GLN A 153 -6.28 -17.62 -15.21
CA GLN A 153 -5.19 -16.75 -14.77
C GLN A 153 -4.99 -16.80 -13.25
N THR A 154 -5.99 -17.23 -12.49
CA THR A 154 -5.91 -17.41 -11.04
C THR A 154 -5.10 -18.67 -10.67
N ILE A 155 -5.14 -19.73 -11.47
CA ILE A 155 -4.44 -20.99 -11.19
C ILE A 155 -2.92 -20.79 -10.96
N PRO A 156 -2.15 -20.13 -11.83
CA PRO A 156 -0.72 -19.90 -11.59
C PRO A 156 -0.44 -19.13 -10.29
N MET A 157 -1.30 -18.19 -9.93
CA MET A 157 -1.17 -17.41 -8.69
C MET A 157 -1.34 -18.29 -7.45
N THR A 158 -2.37 -19.15 -7.43
CA THR A 158 -2.61 -20.08 -6.31
C THR A 158 -1.52 -21.14 -6.19
N ILE A 159 -1.05 -21.67 -7.32
CA ILE A 159 0.11 -22.60 -7.33
C ILE A 159 1.35 -21.88 -6.77
N GLY A 160 1.62 -20.65 -7.21
CA GLY A 160 2.72 -19.85 -6.71
C GLY A 160 2.65 -19.63 -5.19
N GLN A 161 1.48 -19.28 -4.66
CA GLN A 161 1.30 -19.15 -3.21
C GLN A 161 1.58 -20.46 -2.46
N ALA A 162 1.09 -21.59 -2.97
CA ALA A 162 1.32 -22.90 -2.35
C ALA A 162 2.80 -23.32 -2.39
N VAL A 163 3.48 -23.16 -3.53
CA VAL A 163 4.90 -23.50 -3.73
C VAL A 163 5.82 -22.63 -2.87
N HIS A 164 5.50 -21.33 -2.75
CA HIS A 164 6.35 -20.36 -2.04
C HIS A 164 5.98 -20.18 -0.56
N ARG A 165 5.05 -20.98 -0.02
CA ARG A 165 4.73 -20.90 1.41
C ARG A 165 5.94 -21.14 2.30
N SER A 166 6.75 -22.17 1.97
CA SER A 166 8.02 -22.43 2.69
C SER A 166 9.06 -21.34 2.44
N THR A 167 9.15 -20.80 1.21
CA THR A 167 10.04 -19.68 0.88
C THR A 167 9.78 -18.48 1.80
N TRP A 168 8.51 -18.10 1.94
CA TRP A 168 8.14 -16.97 2.79
C TRP A 168 8.36 -17.24 4.28
N ARG A 169 8.19 -18.48 4.73
CA ARG A 169 8.41 -18.86 6.11
C ARG A 169 9.89 -19.00 6.45
N ASP A 170 10.68 -19.59 5.56
CA ASP A 170 12.02 -20.09 5.89
C ASP A 170 13.17 -19.23 5.33
N ASP A 171 12.99 -18.66 4.09
CA ASP A 171 14.08 -18.03 3.35
C ASP A 171 14.13 -16.49 3.52
N VAL A 172 13.17 -15.87 4.20
CA VAL A 172 13.14 -14.44 4.49
C VAL A 172 13.43 -14.19 5.96
N ALA A 173 14.49 -13.43 6.23
CA ALA A 173 14.96 -13.18 7.58
C ALA A 173 14.14 -12.11 8.33
N CYS A 174 13.63 -11.10 7.59
CA CYS A 174 12.87 -10.01 8.18
C CYS A 174 11.79 -9.51 7.21
N TYR A 175 10.62 -9.21 7.74
CA TYR A 175 9.52 -8.59 7.03
C TYR A 175 9.25 -7.19 7.56
N PHE A 176 9.08 -6.23 6.67
CA PHE A 176 8.49 -4.94 7.00
C PHE A 176 7.04 -4.93 6.54
N VAL A 177 6.12 -4.72 7.47
CA VAL A 177 4.70 -4.51 7.20
C VAL A 177 4.33 -3.09 7.60
N LEU A 178 3.34 -2.52 6.93
CA LEU A 178 3.04 -1.10 7.07
C LEU A 178 2.13 -0.82 8.28
N THR A 179 1.36 -1.83 8.75
CA THR A 179 0.39 -1.68 9.84
C THR A 179 0.32 -2.93 10.72
N PRO A 180 -0.17 -2.81 11.98
CA PRO A 180 -0.47 -3.96 12.84
C PRO A 180 -1.46 -4.94 12.17
N PHE A 181 -2.46 -4.41 11.45
CA PHE A 181 -3.43 -5.22 10.71
C PHE A 181 -2.75 -6.12 9.66
N MET A 182 -1.79 -5.58 8.89
CA MET A 182 -1.02 -6.38 7.92
C MET A 182 -0.18 -7.44 8.60
N ARG A 183 0.44 -7.13 9.75
CA ARG A 183 1.19 -8.11 10.55
C ARG A 183 0.32 -9.31 10.89
N ASP A 184 -0.86 -9.05 11.44
CA ASP A 184 -1.76 -10.12 11.88
C ASP A 184 -2.24 -10.98 10.70
N LYS A 185 -2.52 -10.39 9.55
CA LYS A 185 -2.84 -11.13 8.32
C LYS A 185 -1.64 -11.96 7.81
N LEU A 186 -0.42 -11.42 7.88
CA LEU A 186 0.79 -12.11 7.44
C LEU A 186 1.12 -13.32 8.34
N VAL A 187 0.95 -13.19 9.66
CA VAL A 187 1.12 -14.29 10.62
C VAL A 187 0.20 -15.48 10.29
N VAL A 188 -1.06 -15.22 9.94
CA VAL A 188 -2.01 -16.28 9.55
C VAL A 188 -1.54 -17.05 8.31
N THR A 189 -0.72 -16.47 7.43
CA THR A 189 -0.15 -17.18 6.28
C THR A 189 1.00 -18.14 6.65
N GLY A 190 1.47 -18.12 7.90
CA GLY A 190 2.52 -18.98 8.44
C GLY A 190 3.89 -18.30 8.53
N VAL A 191 3.97 -16.98 8.32
CA VAL A 191 5.19 -16.20 8.56
C VAL A 191 5.39 -16.05 10.07
N PRO A 192 6.59 -16.34 10.62
CA PRO A 192 6.89 -16.20 12.04
C PRO A 192 6.76 -14.75 12.52
N ALA A 193 6.03 -14.54 13.63
CA ALA A 193 5.73 -13.21 14.14
C ALA A 193 6.98 -12.43 14.60
N ASP A 194 8.00 -13.11 15.07
CA ASP A 194 9.30 -12.56 15.50
C ASP A 194 10.15 -12.00 14.34
N ARG A 195 9.84 -12.41 13.11
CA ARG A 195 10.48 -11.87 11.89
C ARG A 195 9.74 -10.65 11.31
N ILE A 196 8.61 -10.24 11.90
CA ILE A 196 7.79 -9.15 11.36
C ILE A 196 8.00 -7.87 12.16
N ARG A 197 8.40 -6.81 11.47
CA ARG A 197 8.56 -5.46 12.01
C ARG A 197 7.51 -4.54 11.39
N ILE A 198 6.85 -3.74 12.21
CA ILE A 198 5.94 -2.70 11.72
C ILE A 198 6.78 -1.49 11.35
N ARG A 199 6.70 -1.08 10.10
CA ARG A 199 7.34 0.10 9.54
C ARG A 199 6.30 0.90 8.77
N PRO A 200 5.65 1.89 9.38
CA PRO A 200 4.68 2.73 8.71
C PRO A 200 5.22 3.36 7.43
N THR A 201 4.34 3.65 6.50
CA THR A 201 4.68 4.43 5.31
C THR A 201 5.20 5.80 5.73
N TRP A 202 6.28 6.24 5.11
CA TRP A 202 6.83 7.57 5.31
C TRP A 202 6.65 8.44 4.05
N VAL A 203 6.60 9.73 4.24
CA VAL A 203 6.56 10.72 3.16
C VAL A 203 7.49 11.89 3.52
N PRO A 204 8.04 12.63 2.53
CA PRO A 204 8.75 13.88 2.81
C PRO A 204 7.88 14.81 3.64
N ASP A 205 8.52 15.61 4.51
CA ASP A 205 7.77 16.56 5.33
C ASP A 205 7.15 17.67 4.46
N PRO A 206 5.81 17.71 4.35
CA PRO A 206 5.14 18.76 3.58
C PRO A 206 5.09 20.09 4.34
N GLY A 207 5.57 20.14 5.59
CA GLY A 207 5.32 21.22 6.53
C GLY A 207 3.89 21.20 7.11
N ALA A 208 3.70 21.67 8.32
CA ALA A 208 2.36 21.85 8.87
C ALA A 208 1.60 22.94 8.10
N ALA A 209 0.28 22.78 7.94
CA ALA A 209 -0.54 23.80 7.33
C ALA A 209 -0.60 25.04 8.23
N ALA A 210 -0.52 26.22 7.63
CA ALA A 210 -0.45 27.50 8.34
C ALA A 210 -1.76 27.86 9.06
N SER A 211 -2.90 27.36 8.59
CA SER A 211 -4.22 27.64 9.14
C SER A 211 -5.14 26.42 9.00
N PRO A 212 -6.20 26.34 9.82
CA PRO A 212 -7.26 25.36 9.63
C PRO A 212 -7.94 25.56 8.26
N GLY A 213 -8.09 24.47 7.51
CA GLY A 213 -8.91 24.49 6.32
C GLY A 213 -10.40 24.32 6.66
N ARG A 214 -11.26 24.39 5.63
CA ARG A 214 -12.70 24.22 5.80
C ARG A 214 -13.30 23.09 4.98
N ASP A 215 -12.64 22.70 3.88
CA ASP A 215 -13.15 21.68 2.97
C ASP A 215 -12.98 20.26 3.53
N VAL A 216 -13.81 19.35 3.04
CA VAL A 216 -13.63 17.91 3.19
C VAL A 216 -12.86 17.41 1.96
N LEU A 217 -11.74 16.74 2.14
CA LEU A 217 -10.90 16.33 1.02
C LEU A 217 -10.90 14.81 0.83
N TYR A 218 -11.09 14.38 -0.41
CA TYR A 218 -10.78 13.04 -0.87
C TYR A 218 -9.63 13.08 -1.87
N VAL A 219 -8.61 12.24 -1.68
CA VAL A 219 -7.52 12.05 -2.64
C VAL A 219 -7.34 10.56 -2.90
N GLY A 220 -7.52 10.14 -4.15
CA GLY A 220 -7.36 8.75 -4.51
C GLY A 220 -7.91 8.41 -5.89
N ARG A 221 -7.72 7.16 -6.29
CA ARG A 221 -8.31 6.65 -7.53
C ARG A 221 -9.84 6.62 -7.39
N LEU A 222 -10.54 7.06 -8.44
CA LEU A 222 -12.00 7.11 -8.47
C LEU A 222 -12.54 5.73 -8.88
N ASP A 223 -12.50 4.77 -7.93
CA ASP A 223 -13.00 3.41 -8.13
C ASP A 223 -13.69 2.86 -6.87
N GLU A 224 -14.45 1.78 -7.07
CA GLU A 224 -15.21 1.14 -6.00
C GLU A 224 -14.33 0.67 -4.82
N PRO A 225 -13.13 0.05 -5.03
CA PRO A 225 -12.24 -0.31 -3.94
C PRO A 225 -11.86 0.84 -3.01
N LYS A 226 -11.73 2.05 -3.55
CA LYS A 226 -11.40 3.26 -2.77
C LYS A 226 -12.61 3.92 -2.11
N GLY A 227 -13.83 3.47 -2.43
CA GLY A 227 -15.07 3.86 -1.75
C GLY A 227 -15.55 5.27 -2.06
N ILE A 228 -15.15 5.87 -3.20
CA ILE A 228 -15.61 7.21 -3.61
C ILE A 228 -17.13 7.24 -3.81
N ASP A 229 -17.72 6.18 -4.36
CA ASP A 229 -19.16 6.01 -4.51
C ASP A 229 -19.89 6.12 -3.16
N ARG A 230 -19.42 5.36 -2.15
CA ARG A 230 -19.96 5.44 -0.78
C ARG A 230 -19.83 6.85 -0.19
N LEU A 231 -18.73 7.54 -0.46
CA LEU A 231 -18.54 8.92 0.00
C LEU A 231 -19.53 9.88 -0.66
N LEU A 232 -19.77 9.75 -1.96
CA LEU A 232 -20.76 10.57 -2.67
C LEU A 232 -22.18 10.32 -2.16
N ASP A 233 -22.54 9.07 -1.90
CA ASP A 233 -23.82 8.70 -1.29
C ASP A 233 -23.98 9.33 0.11
N ALA A 234 -22.94 9.23 0.95
CA ALA A 234 -22.93 9.84 2.29
C ALA A 234 -23.00 11.37 2.22
N TRP A 235 -22.31 11.97 1.25
CA TRP A 235 -22.37 13.41 1.01
C TRP A 235 -23.79 13.87 0.66
N SER A 236 -24.44 13.15 -0.24
CA SER A 236 -25.83 13.43 -0.65
C SER A 236 -26.84 13.19 0.48
N ALA A 237 -26.59 12.18 1.34
CA ALA A 237 -27.51 11.81 2.43
C ALA A 237 -27.51 12.81 3.61
N GLY A 238 -26.45 13.61 3.78
CA GLY A 238 -26.35 14.54 4.90
C GLY A 238 -25.06 15.35 4.96
N GLY A 239 -24.01 14.91 4.28
CA GLY A 239 -22.70 15.58 4.32
C GLY A 239 -22.74 17.00 3.78
N ALA A 240 -23.53 17.27 2.74
CA ALA A 240 -23.74 18.61 2.18
C ALA A 240 -24.36 19.59 3.19
N ALA A 241 -25.12 19.12 4.18
CA ALA A 241 -25.70 19.94 5.24
C ALA A 241 -24.66 20.50 6.23
N SER A 242 -23.42 20.01 6.21
CA SER A 242 -22.29 20.54 6.99
C SER A 242 -21.89 21.97 6.62
N GLY A 243 -22.37 22.50 5.48
CA GLY A 243 -21.96 23.78 4.93
C GLY A 243 -20.52 23.81 4.38
N ARG A 244 -19.89 22.64 4.23
CA ARG A 244 -18.54 22.45 3.67
C ARG A 244 -18.60 22.08 2.19
N THR A 245 -17.49 22.16 1.50
CA THR A 245 -17.30 21.62 0.15
C THR A 245 -16.57 20.29 0.22
N LEU A 246 -17.04 19.27 -0.50
CA LEU A 246 -16.28 18.06 -0.76
C LEU A 246 -15.36 18.29 -1.97
N THR A 247 -14.08 18.45 -1.70
CA THR A 247 -13.07 18.52 -2.75
C THR A 247 -12.57 17.12 -3.08
N VAL A 248 -12.65 16.73 -4.36
CA VAL A 248 -12.25 15.41 -4.86
C VAL A 248 -11.06 15.55 -5.79
N VAL A 249 -9.96 14.87 -5.48
CA VAL A 249 -8.73 14.80 -6.27
C VAL A 249 -8.50 13.37 -6.73
N GLY A 250 -8.33 13.17 -8.03
CA GLY A 250 -8.06 11.89 -8.65
C GLY A 250 -8.82 11.66 -9.94
N ASP A 251 -8.58 10.49 -10.54
CA ASP A 251 -9.27 10.03 -11.75
C ASP A 251 -9.52 8.51 -11.66
N GLY A 252 -10.42 7.99 -12.49
CA GLY A 252 -10.74 6.57 -12.49
C GLY A 252 -12.12 6.27 -13.10
N PRO A 253 -12.51 4.98 -13.09
CA PRO A 253 -13.77 4.54 -13.71
C PRO A 253 -15.03 5.24 -13.19
N LEU A 254 -15.04 5.70 -11.93
CA LEU A 254 -16.18 6.39 -11.31
C LEU A 254 -16.18 7.92 -11.52
N ARG A 255 -15.29 8.44 -12.37
CA ARG A 255 -15.25 9.86 -12.73
C ARG A 255 -16.62 10.43 -13.14
N PRO A 256 -17.44 9.75 -13.98
CA PRO A 256 -18.75 10.30 -14.35
C PRO A 256 -19.69 10.57 -13.18
N GLN A 257 -19.61 9.74 -12.13
CA GLN A 257 -20.42 9.95 -10.92
C GLN A 257 -19.95 11.18 -10.13
N VAL A 258 -18.64 11.41 -10.06
CA VAL A 258 -18.07 12.61 -9.41
C VAL A 258 -18.43 13.87 -10.18
N GLU A 259 -18.34 13.86 -11.51
CA GLU A 259 -18.74 14.98 -12.37
C GLU A 259 -20.23 15.31 -12.19
N GLN A 260 -21.09 14.30 -12.11
CA GLN A 260 -22.53 14.49 -11.86
C GLN A 260 -22.78 15.10 -10.46
N ALA A 261 -22.09 14.63 -9.43
CA ALA A 261 -22.22 15.18 -8.08
C ALA A 261 -21.74 16.64 -7.99
N ALA A 262 -20.76 17.02 -8.79
CA ALA A 262 -20.23 18.39 -8.84
C ALA A 262 -21.21 19.42 -9.41
N VAL A 263 -22.20 19.02 -10.19
CA VAL A 263 -23.22 19.92 -10.76
C VAL A 263 -23.99 20.67 -9.66
N GLY A 264 -24.19 20.04 -8.49
CA GLY A 264 -24.88 20.63 -7.34
C GLY A 264 -24.08 21.68 -6.57
N GLY A 265 -22.80 21.92 -6.91
CA GLY A 265 -21.95 22.95 -6.32
C GLY A 265 -21.36 22.65 -4.93
N SER A 266 -21.84 21.61 -4.24
CA SER A 266 -21.28 21.19 -2.93
C SER A 266 -20.10 20.20 -3.07
N VAL A 267 -19.86 19.67 -4.27
CA VAL A 267 -18.73 18.83 -4.64
C VAL A 267 -17.87 19.57 -5.66
N ARG A 268 -16.57 19.63 -5.44
CA ARG A 268 -15.58 20.24 -6.35
C ARG A 268 -14.60 19.17 -6.82
N TRP A 269 -14.62 18.81 -8.08
CA TRP A 269 -13.68 17.87 -8.67
C TRP A 269 -12.51 18.61 -9.34
N LEU A 270 -11.28 18.26 -8.97
CA LEU A 270 -10.05 18.89 -9.46
C LEU A 270 -9.27 18.02 -10.45
N GLY A 271 -9.78 16.82 -10.79
CA GLY A 271 -9.02 15.88 -11.61
C GLY A 271 -7.81 15.30 -10.88
N GLN A 272 -6.91 14.71 -11.64
CA GLN A 272 -5.64 14.21 -11.12
C GLN A 272 -4.66 15.39 -10.98
N LEU A 273 -4.09 15.57 -9.78
CA LEU A 273 -3.14 16.64 -9.49
C LEU A 273 -1.72 16.10 -9.30
N PRO A 274 -0.69 16.90 -9.61
CA PRO A 274 0.69 16.62 -9.20
C PRO A 274 0.82 16.73 -7.67
N PRO A 275 1.91 16.20 -7.06
CA PRO A 275 2.09 16.24 -5.60
C PRO A 275 1.93 17.62 -4.97
N ALA A 276 2.45 18.68 -5.59
CA ALA A 276 2.28 20.05 -5.11
C ALA A 276 0.80 20.51 -5.09
N GLY A 277 0.00 20.09 -6.08
CA GLY A 277 -1.43 20.37 -6.12
C GLY A 277 -2.21 19.61 -5.05
N VAL A 278 -1.82 18.37 -4.76
CA VAL A 278 -2.40 17.58 -3.64
C VAL A 278 -2.09 18.27 -2.32
N THR A 279 -0.84 18.75 -2.14
CA THR A 279 -0.43 19.49 -0.94
C THR A 279 -1.27 20.76 -0.77
N ALA A 280 -1.49 21.54 -1.83
CA ALA A 280 -2.32 22.74 -1.80
C ALA A 280 -3.80 22.42 -1.46
N ALA A 281 -4.35 21.35 -2.02
CA ALA A 281 -5.70 20.90 -1.67
C ALA A 281 -5.81 20.48 -0.20
N MET A 282 -4.76 19.87 0.38
CA MET A 282 -4.70 19.55 1.81
C MET A 282 -4.62 20.80 2.70
N GLU A 283 -4.07 21.90 2.23
CA GLU A 283 -4.06 23.17 2.97
C GLU A 283 -5.47 23.75 3.15
N GLU A 284 -6.32 23.60 2.17
CA GLU A 284 -7.72 24.07 2.21
C GLU A 284 -8.63 23.13 3.02
N ALA A 285 -8.20 21.88 3.27
CA ALA A 285 -9.01 20.88 3.93
C ALA A 285 -9.06 21.05 5.45
N ALA A 286 -10.22 20.84 6.06
CA ALA A 286 -10.36 20.64 7.49
C ALA A 286 -9.91 19.23 7.89
N TYR A 287 -10.26 18.24 7.08
CA TYR A 287 -9.87 16.85 7.25
C TYR A 287 -9.92 16.09 5.92
N VAL A 288 -9.26 14.92 5.91
CA VAL A 288 -9.22 14.03 4.73
C VAL A 288 -10.11 12.82 4.99
N VAL A 289 -10.89 12.39 3.97
CA VAL A 289 -11.72 11.18 4.07
C VAL A 289 -11.08 10.03 3.28
N VAL A 290 -10.93 8.87 3.94
CA VAL A 290 -10.40 7.64 3.35
C VAL A 290 -11.42 6.51 3.57
N PRO A 291 -12.45 6.40 2.69
CA PRO A 291 -13.58 5.48 2.88
C PRO A 291 -13.36 4.11 2.23
N SER A 292 -12.11 3.65 2.13
CA SER A 292 -11.71 2.47 1.38
C SER A 292 -12.47 1.21 1.80
N ARG A 293 -12.92 0.42 0.82
CA ARG A 293 -13.51 -0.91 1.01
C ARG A 293 -12.47 -2.01 1.10
N VAL A 294 -11.29 -1.78 0.49
CA VAL A 294 -10.17 -2.73 0.54
C VAL A 294 -9.40 -2.61 1.84
N PHE A 295 -8.75 -3.70 2.21
CA PHE A 295 -7.71 -3.63 3.22
C PHE A 295 -6.47 -2.97 2.60
N GLU A 296 -6.36 -1.67 2.78
CA GLU A 296 -5.18 -0.92 2.34
C GLU A 296 -3.90 -1.46 3.00
N GLY A 297 -2.74 -1.19 2.41
CA GLY A 297 -1.48 -1.34 3.15
C GLY A 297 -1.36 -0.23 4.20
N TYR A 298 -0.87 0.91 3.77
CA TYR A 298 -0.89 2.20 4.46
C TYR A 298 -0.98 3.27 3.38
N PRO A 299 -2.14 3.87 3.13
CA PRO A 299 -2.28 4.84 2.04
C PRO A 299 -1.37 6.05 2.27
N LEU A 300 -0.62 6.45 1.25
CA LEU A 300 0.25 7.64 1.28
C LEU A 300 -0.52 8.88 1.76
N VAL A 301 -1.75 9.03 1.30
CA VAL A 301 -2.62 10.18 1.66
C VAL A 301 -2.83 10.32 3.16
N VAL A 302 -2.79 9.24 3.95
CA VAL A 302 -2.90 9.30 5.42
C VAL A 302 -1.63 9.93 6.01
N ALA A 303 -0.44 9.48 5.57
CA ALA A 303 0.82 10.05 6.02
C ALA A 303 0.97 11.52 5.57
N GLU A 304 0.54 11.85 4.35
CA GLU A 304 0.53 13.21 3.81
C GLU A 304 -0.42 14.12 4.60
N ALA A 305 -1.64 13.65 4.90
CA ALA A 305 -2.61 14.37 5.71
C ALA A 305 -2.06 14.64 7.13
N PHE A 306 -1.52 13.62 7.77
CA PHE A 306 -0.90 13.75 9.09
C PHE A 306 0.28 14.73 9.06
N GLY A 307 1.13 14.67 8.02
CA GLY A 307 2.22 15.61 7.81
C GLY A 307 1.75 17.07 7.69
N ARG A 308 0.59 17.31 7.08
CA ARG A 308 -0.03 18.64 7.00
C ARG A 308 -0.84 19.02 8.24
N GLY A 309 -0.90 18.17 9.26
CA GLY A 309 -1.73 18.40 10.44
C GLY A 309 -3.23 18.31 10.13
N ARG A 310 -3.61 17.42 9.18
CA ARG A 310 -5.01 17.15 8.84
C ARG A 310 -5.42 15.81 9.42
N PRO A 311 -6.47 15.77 10.24
CA PRO A 311 -7.00 14.50 10.75
C PRO A 311 -7.68 13.72 9.63
N VAL A 312 -7.88 12.41 9.85
CA VAL A 312 -8.47 11.53 8.85
C VAL A 312 -9.78 10.94 9.34
N LEU A 313 -10.84 11.06 8.53
CA LEU A 313 -12.08 10.28 8.71
C LEU A 313 -11.96 9.00 7.87
N THR A 314 -12.08 7.84 8.51
CA THR A 314 -12.01 6.54 7.84
C THR A 314 -13.07 5.57 8.34
N VAL A 315 -13.17 4.41 7.68
CA VAL A 315 -14.10 3.34 8.07
C VAL A 315 -13.38 2.21 8.80
N SER A 316 -14.10 1.56 9.70
CA SER A 316 -13.61 0.40 10.45
C SER A 316 -13.50 -0.85 9.57
N GLY A 317 -12.80 -1.89 10.08
CA GLY A 317 -12.66 -3.20 9.45
C GLY A 317 -11.46 -3.36 8.52
N GLY A 318 -10.68 -2.29 8.27
CA GLY A 318 -9.48 -2.32 7.43
C GLY A 318 -8.24 -1.81 8.16
N SER A 319 -7.11 -1.78 7.45
CA SER A 319 -5.82 -1.35 8.01
C SER A 319 -5.80 0.13 8.41
N VAL A 320 -6.48 1.00 7.67
CA VAL A 320 -6.50 2.45 7.95
C VAL A 320 -7.10 2.73 9.33
N GLY A 321 -8.17 2.00 9.71
CA GLY A 321 -8.76 2.09 11.04
C GLY A 321 -7.87 1.58 12.20
N THR A 322 -6.71 0.98 11.90
CA THR A 322 -5.70 0.61 12.92
C THR A 322 -4.56 1.63 13.03
N VAL A 323 -4.54 2.61 12.15
CA VAL A 323 -3.54 3.69 12.10
C VAL A 323 -4.16 5.02 12.55
N VAL A 324 -5.40 5.25 12.17
CA VAL A 324 -6.22 6.37 12.63
C VAL A 324 -6.89 5.95 13.93
N ASP A 325 -6.79 6.77 14.94
CA ASP A 325 -7.44 6.60 16.24
C ASP A 325 -8.27 7.86 16.60
N ASP A 326 -8.94 7.84 17.75
CA ASP A 326 -9.73 8.96 18.27
C ASP A 326 -8.93 10.22 18.61
N ARG A 327 -7.60 10.13 18.57
CA ARG A 327 -6.68 11.28 18.76
C ARG A 327 -6.33 11.94 17.44
N THR A 328 -6.23 11.18 16.35
CA THR A 328 -5.70 11.62 15.04
C THR A 328 -6.78 11.70 13.95
N GLY A 329 -8.00 11.27 14.27
CA GLY A 329 -9.10 11.27 13.31
C GLY A 329 -10.35 10.56 13.85
N TRP A 330 -11.16 10.04 12.96
CA TRP A 330 -12.41 9.33 13.27
C TRP A 330 -12.47 8.02 12.52
N VAL A 331 -12.91 6.98 13.22
CA VAL A 331 -13.13 5.65 12.65
C VAL A 331 -14.59 5.28 12.84
N VAL A 332 -15.33 5.19 11.75
CA VAL A 332 -16.78 4.95 11.78
C VAL A 332 -17.14 3.60 11.11
N PRO A 333 -18.33 3.05 11.36
CA PRO A 333 -18.80 1.88 10.62
C PRO A 333 -18.77 2.12 9.09
N PRO A 334 -18.54 1.07 8.27
CA PRO A 334 -18.42 1.20 6.82
C PRO A 334 -19.79 1.32 6.11
N THR A 335 -20.66 2.22 6.61
CA THR A 335 -22.00 2.48 6.04
C THR A 335 -22.12 3.93 5.59
N VAL A 336 -23.07 4.18 4.69
CA VAL A 336 -23.39 5.52 4.18
C VAL A 336 -23.85 6.42 5.31
N GLU A 337 -24.74 5.91 6.17
CA GLU A 337 -25.33 6.65 7.27
C GLU A 337 -24.30 7.09 8.32
N ALA A 338 -23.37 6.18 8.67
CA ALA A 338 -22.31 6.48 9.64
C ALA A 338 -21.33 7.53 9.09
N LEU A 339 -20.96 7.43 7.80
CA LEU A 339 -20.12 8.46 7.15
C LEU A 339 -20.85 9.81 7.08
N ALA A 340 -22.14 9.81 6.67
CA ALA A 340 -22.94 11.04 6.59
C ALA A 340 -23.06 11.73 7.95
N ALA A 341 -23.37 10.96 9.00
CA ALA A 341 -23.48 11.46 10.36
C ALA A 341 -22.15 12.05 10.87
N ALA A 342 -21.02 11.36 10.59
CA ALA A 342 -19.70 11.87 10.97
C ALA A 342 -19.36 13.18 10.25
N ILE A 343 -19.55 13.22 8.92
CA ILE A 343 -19.28 14.43 8.13
C ILE A 343 -20.11 15.61 8.62
N ALA A 344 -21.38 15.39 8.94
CA ALA A 344 -22.27 16.44 9.44
C ALA A 344 -21.92 16.89 10.87
N GLY A 345 -21.36 16.01 11.70
CA GLY A 345 -21.10 16.26 13.13
C GLY A 345 -19.70 16.77 13.46
N ILE A 346 -18.72 16.68 12.54
CA ILE A 346 -17.34 17.13 12.79
C ILE A 346 -17.30 18.67 12.77
N ASP A 347 -16.96 19.25 13.91
CA ASP A 347 -16.73 20.71 14.01
C ASP A 347 -15.27 21.11 13.72
N ASP A 348 -15.03 22.42 13.53
CA ASP A 348 -13.73 22.96 13.15
C ASP A 348 -12.71 22.89 14.31
N GLU A 349 -13.16 23.05 15.56
CA GLU A 349 -12.28 23.02 16.74
C GLU A 349 -11.76 21.60 16.99
N GLU A 350 -12.65 20.60 16.90
CA GLU A 350 -12.29 19.21 17.03
C GLU A 350 -11.34 18.79 15.89
N ALA A 351 -11.64 19.17 14.63
CA ALA A 351 -10.78 18.88 13.49
C ALA A 351 -9.38 19.49 13.66
N HIS A 352 -9.28 20.73 14.11
CA HIS A 352 -8.01 21.40 14.39
C HIS A 352 -7.23 20.70 15.50
N SER A 353 -7.89 20.38 16.62
CA SER A 353 -7.28 19.69 17.76
C SER A 353 -6.73 18.30 17.38
N ARG A 354 -7.50 17.50 16.64
CA ARG A 354 -7.05 16.19 16.13
C ARG A 354 -5.95 16.35 15.08
N GLY A 355 -6.00 17.39 14.26
CA GLY A 355 -4.97 17.72 13.28
C GLY A 355 -3.60 17.98 13.91
N ALA A 356 -3.54 18.71 15.01
CA ALA A 356 -2.29 18.94 15.75
C ALA A 356 -1.70 17.62 16.29
N ARG A 357 -2.54 16.71 16.78
CA ARG A 357 -2.09 15.37 17.21
C ARG A 357 -1.70 14.47 16.04
N ALA A 358 -2.38 14.59 14.88
CA ALA A 358 -2.01 13.90 13.66
C ALA A 358 -0.61 14.33 13.19
N ARG A 359 -0.29 15.62 13.25
CA ARG A 359 1.06 16.14 12.97
C ARG A 359 2.11 15.54 13.92
N THR A 360 1.84 15.51 15.22
CA THR A 360 2.72 14.86 16.20
C THR A 360 2.95 13.38 15.89
N SER A 361 1.89 12.65 15.45
CA SER A 361 1.99 11.27 15.02
C SER A 361 2.86 11.10 13.76
N TYR A 362 2.74 12.00 12.78
CA TYR A 362 3.60 12.04 11.60
C TYR A 362 5.08 12.18 11.99
N GLU A 363 5.41 13.14 12.85
CA GLU A 363 6.78 13.40 13.30
C GLU A 363 7.37 12.21 14.05
N ALA A 364 6.55 11.46 14.77
CA ALA A 364 6.97 10.28 15.50
C ALA A 364 7.19 9.05 14.60
N HIS A 365 6.45 8.89 13.47
CA HIS A 365 6.35 7.62 12.76
C HIS A 365 6.51 7.67 11.25
N ASN A 366 6.19 8.80 10.59
CA ASN A 366 6.02 8.86 9.14
C ASN A 366 7.05 9.73 8.42
N THR A 367 8.09 10.19 9.11
CA THR A 367 9.18 10.97 8.49
C THR A 367 10.17 10.07 7.76
N PRO A 368 10.90 10.59 6.74
CA PRO A 368 11.96 9.84 6.05
C PRO A 368 13.01 9.28 7.00
N ASP A 369 13.44 10.05 8.01
CA ASP A 369 14.47 9.63 8.98
C ASP A 369 13.98 8.43 9.83
N ARG A 370 12.71 8.43 10.24
CA ARG A 370 12.11 7.31 10.97
C ARG A 370 12.01 6.07 10.09
N GLY A 371 11.57 6.25 8.83
CA GLY A 371 11.52 5.19 7.82
C GLY A 371 12.89 4.56 7.58
N LEU A 372 13.92 5.38 7.41
CA LEU A 372 15.31 4.94 7.20
C LEU A 372 15.87 4.23 8.43
N ALA A 373 15.75 4.82 9.62
CA ALA A 373 16.26 4.21 10.85
C ALA A 373 15.67 2.81 11.09
N SER A 374 14.35 2.67 10.88
CA SER A 374 13.67 1.37 10.99
C SER A 374 14.17 0.38 9.94
N LEU A 375 14.41 0.84 8.71
CA LEU A 375 14.89 0.01 7.60
C LEU A 375 16.30 -0.51 7.87
N LEU A 376 17.23 0.37 8.25
CA LEU A 376 18.62 0.01 8.57
C LEU A 376 18.69 -0.95 9.76
N ALA A 377 17.92 -0.71 10.82
CA ALA A 377 17.85 -1.62 11.96
C ALA A 377 17.34 -3.03 11.58
N GLY A 378 16.45 -3.13 10.58
CA GLY A 378 16.01 -4.41 10.05
C GLY A 378 17.06 -5.10 9.20
N TYR A 379 17.83 -4.35 8.41
CA TYR A 379 18.97 -4.88 7.66
C TYR A 379 20.05 -5.43 8.59
N ASP A 380 20.44 -4.66 9.60
CA ASP A 380 21.46 -5.07 10.59
C ASP A 380 21.03 -6.35 11.32
N ALA A 381 19.78 -6.44 11.73
CA ALA A 381 19.24 -7.65 12.37
C ALA A 381 19.26 -8.87 11.42
N ALA A 382 18.93 -8.68 10.14
CA ALA A 382 18.95 -9.74 9.14
C ALA A 382 20.39 -10.23 8.85
N ILE A 383 21.35 -9.30 8.72
CA ILE A 383 22.77 -9.60 8.52
C ILE A 383 23.35 -10.32 9.74
N GLY A 384 23.06 -9.83 10.96
CA GLY A 384 23.54 -10.44 12.21
C GLY A 384 23.00 -11.86 12.41
N SER A 385 21.74 -12.12 12.06
CA SER A 385 21.15 -13.46 12.15
C SER A 385 21.77 -14.45 11.16
N ALA A 386 22.13 -14.00 9.95
CA ALA A 386 22.78 -14.83 8.94
C ALA A 386 24.24 -15.19 9.30
N ALA A 387 24.93 -14.34 10.07
CA ALA A 387 26.30 -14.59 10.53
C ALA A 387 26.36 -15.65 11.65
N THR A 388 25.25 -15.91 12.33
CA THR A 388 25.17 -16.88 13.47
C THR A 388 24.55 -18.22 13.07
N ALA A 389 23.98 -18.36 11.88
CA ALA A 389 23.41 -19.59 11.31
C ALA A 389 24.39 -20.27 10.33
#